data_4905fd8daf018d360f38dfb9f475cd48
#
_entry.id   4905fd8daf018d360f38dfb9f475cd48
#
_cell.length_a   1.000
_cell.length_b   1.000
_cell.length_c   1.000
_cell.angle_alpha   90.00
_cell.angle_beta   90.00
_cell.angle_gamma   90.00
#
_symmetry.space_group_name_H-M   'P 1'
#
loop_
_entity.id
_entity.type
_entity.pdbx_description
1 polymer ?
#
loop_
_entity_poly.entity_id
_entity_poly.type
_entity_poly.pdbx_seq_one_letter_code
_entity_poly.pdbx_strand_id
1 'polypeptide(L)'
;MVVMVEMSQIQGVVDRIAQEFNPERVILFGSHATGHAREASDVDLLVILPFEGKSFWKSLEIMNHITPSFSLDLLARHPDDTARRYEQGDPLVHEALDHGRVLYERRH
;
A
#
# COMPACT_ATOMS: atom_id res chain seq x y z
N MET A 1 16.53 -8.15 20.45
CA MET A 1 15.09 -8.49 20.42
C MET A 1 14.48 -8.00 19.12
N VAL A 2 13.86 -8.87 18.37
CA VAL A 2 13.18 -8.48 17.13
C VAL A 2 11.71 -8.18 17.49
N VAL A 3 11.23 -7.03 17.07
CA VAL A 3 9.87 -6.58 17.38
C VAL A 3 9.04 -6.54 16.11
N MET A 4 7.85 -7.10 16.18
CA MET A 4 6.89 -7.03 15.07
C MET A 4 6.49 -5.58 14.80
N VAL A 5 6.25 -5.27 13.54
CA VAL A 5 5.68 -3.97 13.16
C VAL A 5 4.24 -3.90 13.69
N GLU A 6 3.91 -2.84 14.41
CA GLU A 6 2.58 -2.65 14.97
C GLU A 6 1.68 -1.89 13.99
N MET A 7 0.37 -2.13 14.10
CA MET A 7 -0.60 -1.43 13.25
C MET A 7 -0.53 0.08 13.38
N SER A 8 -0.21 0.59 14.57
CA SER A 8 -0.06 2.04 14.77
C SER A 8 1.09 2.61 13.92
N GLN A 9 2.17 1.86 13.75
CA GLN A 9 3.30 2.26 12.91
C GLN A 9 2.90 2.26 11.44
N ILE A 10 2.17 1.24 11.01
CA ILE A 10 1.66 1.13 9.63
C ILE A 10 0.70 2.28 9.37
N GLN A 11 -0.25 2.54 10.28
CA GLN A 11 -1.22 3.61 10.12
C GLN A 11 -0.54 4.98 10.06
N GLY A 12 0.53 5.18 10.84
CA GLY A 12 1.30 6.42 10.78
C GLY A 12 1.88 6.69 9.40
N VAL A 13 2.43 5.66 8.77
CA VAL A 13 2.94 5.75 7.40
C VAL A 13 1.81 6.05 6.42
N VAL A 14 0.67 5.35 6.55
CA VAL A 14 -0.50 5.56 5.69
C VAL A 14 -1.02 7.00 5.82
N ASP A 15 -1.07 7.52 7.04
CA ASP A 15 -1.53 8.90 7.28
C ASP A 15 -0.62 9.92 6.60
N ARG A 16 0.69 9.68 6.60
CA ARG A 16 1.65 10.54 5.89
C ARG A 16 1.45 10.47 4.39
N ILE A 17 1.25 9.27 3.85
CA ILE A 17 0.97 9.11 2.41
C ILE A 17 -0.31 9.86 2.04
N ALA A 18 -1.35 9.71 2.86
CA ALA A 18 -2.62 10.39 2.63
C ALA A 18 -2.46 11.92 2.62
N GLN A 19 -1.70 12.44 3.56
CA GLN A 19 -1.50 13.87 3.71
C GLN A 19 -0.66 14.47 2.58
N GLU A 20 0.40 13.77 2.15
CA GLU A 20 1.34 14.29 1.18
C GLU A 20 0.96 14.02 -0.27
N PHE A 21 0.27 12.92 -0.54
CA PHE A 21 -0.04 12.48 -1.91
C PHE A 21 -1.51 12.45 -2.25
N ASN A 22 -2.39 12.58 -1.27
CA ASN A 22 -3.85 12.58 -1.46
C ASN A 22 -4.34 11.45 -2.38
N PRO A 23 -4.01 10.18 -2.07
CA PRO A 23 -4.44 9.05 -2.89
C PRO A 23 -5.94 8.81 -2.77
N GLU A 24 -6.50 8.02 -3.68
CA GLU A 24 -7.88 7.59 -3.56
C GLU A 24 -8.03 6.55 -2.45
N ARG A 25 -7.10 5.59 -2.38
CA ARG A 25 -7.09 4.56 -1.33
C ARG A 25 -5.68 4.12 -1.03
N VAL A 26 -5.47 3.66 0.19
CA VAL A 26 -4.26 2.93 0.59
C VAL A 26 -4.71 1.63 1.23
N ILE A 27 -4.26 0.51 0.71
CA ILE A 27 -4.70 -0.82 1.11
C ILE A 27 -3.51 -1.62 1.63
N LEU A 28 -3.63 -2.12 2.86
CA LEU A 28 -2.69 -3.09 3.42
C LEU A 28 -3.06 -4.47 2.91
N PHE A 29 -2.09 -5.19 2.34
CA PHE A 29 -2.34 -6.55 1.89
C PHE A 29 -1.17 -7.45 2.33
N GLY A 30 -1.23 -8.73 1.96
CA GLY A 30 -0.21 -9.68 2.35
C GLY A 30 -0.34 -10.13 3.80
N SER A 31 0.76 -10.59 4.39
CA SER A 31 0.75 -11.26 5.69
C SER A 31 0.27 -10.37 6.84
N HIS A 32 0.60 -9.08 6.81
CA HIS A 32 0.14 -8.16 7.86
C HIS A 32 -1.36 -7.90 7.81
N ALA A 33 -1.98 -8.05 6.63
CA ALA A 33 -3.43 -7.89 6.49
C ALA A 33 -4.21 -9.12 6.94
N THR A 34 -3.63 -10.31 6.77
CA THR A 34 -4.32 -11.58 7.03
C THR A 34 -3.99 -12.19 8.40
N GLY A 35 -3.14 -11.55 9.18
CA GLY A 35 -2.75 -12.06 10.49
C GLY A 35 -1.68 -13.13 10.48
N HIS A 36 -1.01 -13.33 9.34
CA HIS A 36 0.05 -14.34 9.19
C HIS A 36 1.45 -13.74 9.21
N ALA A 37 1.58 -12.47 9.60
CA ALA A 37 2.87 -11.80 9.64
C ALA A 37 3.80 -12.40 10.67
N ARG A 38 5.08 -12.45 10.33
CA ARG A 38 6.18 -12.85 11.22
C ARG A 38 7.14 -11.68 11.35
N GLU A 39 8.12 -11.81 12.25
CA GLU A 39 9.09 -10.75 12.53
C GLU A 39 9.79 -10.23 11.27
N ALA A 40 10.09 -11.12 10.32
CA ALA A 40 10.80 -10.76 9.09
C ALA A 40 9.85 -10.41 7.94
N SER A 41 8.53 -10.38 8.17
CA SER A 41 7.57 -10.08 7.11
C SER A 41 7.59 -8.61 6.74
N ASP A 42 7.63 -8.35 5.43
CA ASP A 42 7.49 -6.99 4.92
C ASP A 42 6.03 -6.53 5.03
N VAL A 43 5.86 -5.22 5.20
CA VAL A 43 4.53 -4.61 5.14
C VAL A 43 4.25 -4.29 3.67
N ASP A 44 3.13 -4.77 3.14
CA ASP A 44 2.75 -4.55 1.75
C ASP A 44 1.62 -3.54 1.65
N LEU A 45 1.86 -2.44 0.94
CA LEU A 45 0.86 -1.39 0.72
C LEU A 45 0.62 -1.18 -0.76
N LEU A 46 -0.65 -1.09 -1.14
CA LEU A 46 -1.08 -0.67 -2.46
C LEU A 46 -1.64 0.75 -2.34
N VAL A 47 -1.01 1.69 -3.04
CA VAL A 47 -1.42 3.10 -3.03
C VAL A 47 -2.07 3.40 -4.39
N ILE A 48 -3.37 3.68 -4.38
CA ILE A 48 -4.13 3.95 -5.59
C ILE A 48 -4.30 5.45 -5.73
N LEU A 49 -3.70 6.03 -6.77
CA LEU A 49 -3.75 7.47 -7.03
C LEU A 49 -3.52 7.73 -8.51
N PRO A 50 -4.08 8.84 -9.05
CA PRO A 50 -3.76 9.22 -10.42
C PRO A 50 -2.34 9.78 -10.49
N PHE A 51 -1.62 9.42 -11.55
CA PHE A 51 -0.29 9.98 -11.82
C PHE A 51 0.06 9.70 -13.29
N GLU A 52 1.08 10.39 -13.77
CA GLU A 52 1.62 10.16 -15.10
C GLU A 52 2.93 9.38 -14.99
N GLY A 53 3.24 8.60 -16.01
CA GLY A 53 4.47 7.81 -16.04
C GLY A 53 4.30 6.43 -15.43
N LYS A 54 5.43 5.81 -15.12
CA LYS A 54 5.45 4.41 -14.68
C LYS A 54 5.24 4.28 -13.18
N SER A 55 4.53 3.23 -12.78
CA SER A 55 4.30 2.88 -11.37
C SER A 55 5.58 2.79 -10.56
N PHE A 56 6.64 2.25 -11.15
CA PHE A 56 7.93 2.11 -10.46
C PHE A 56 8.43 3.46 -9.93
N TRP A 57 8.44 4.49 -10.80
CA TRP A 57 8.94 5.80 -10.40
C TRP A 57 8.04 6.48 -9.36
N LYS A 58 6.74 6.30 -9.50
CA LYS A 58 5.80 6.86 -8.52
C LYS A 58 5.94 6.18 -7.16
N SER A 59 6.09 4.86 -7.16
CA SER A 59 6.33 4.10 -5.93
C SER A 59 7.60 4.57 -5.24
N LEU A 60 8.66 4.76 -6.00
CA LEU A 60 9.95 5.23 -5.46
C LEU A 60 9.84 6.65 -4.90
N GLU A 61 9.12 7.52 -5.58
CA GLU A 61 8.87 8.89 -5.11
C GLU A 61 8.20 8.89 -3.74
N ILE A 62 7.14 8.09 -3.59
CA ILE A 62 6.43 7.98 -2.32
C ILE A 62 7.34 7.43 -1.23
N MET A 63 8.07 6.36 -1.52
CA MET A 63 9.01 5.76 -0.57
C MET A 63 10.06 6.75 -0.08
N ASN A 64 10.59 7.55 -0.99
CA ASN A 64 11.61 8.54 -0.62
C ASN A 64 11.07 9.66 0.26
N HIS A 65 9.77 9.95 0.17
CA HIS A 65 9.13 10.97 1.00
C HIS A 65 8.84 10.49 2.41
N ILE A 66 8.44 9.22 2.56
CA ILE A 66 7.97 8.73 3.86
C ILE A 66 9.05 8.04 4.69
N THR A 67 10.11 7.56 4.09
CA THR A 67 11.27 6.90 4.74
C THR A 67 10.85 6.08 5.96
N PRO A 68 10.13 4.96 5.76
CA PRO A 68 9.58 4.19 6.88
C PRO A 68 10.69 3.58 7.74
N SER A 69 10.41 3.36 9.02
CA SER A 69 11.35 2.75 9.96
C SER A 69 11.32 1.23 9.95
N PHE A 70 10.49 0.64 9.09
CA PHE A 70 10.34 -0.82 8.95
C PHE A 70 10.37 -1.17 7.46
N SER A 71 10.52 -2.46 7.16
CA SER A 71 10.56 -2.93 5.79
C SER A 71 9.19 -2.80 5.13
N LEU A 72 9.10 -1.95 4.12
CA LEU A 72 7.86 -1.62 3.43
C LEU A 72 8.02 -1.90 1.94
N ASP A 73 7.09 -2.68 1.41
CA ASP A 73 6.94 -2.92 -0.02
C ASP A 73 5.73 -2.11 -0.49
N LEU A 74 5.97 -1.03 -1.20
CA LEU A 74 4.93 -0.10 -1.62
C LEU A 74 4.77 -0.13 -3.12
N LEU A 75 3.54 -0.29 -3.57
CA LEU A 75 3.19 -0.33 -4.98
C LEU A 75 2.16 0.76 -5.27
N ALA A 76 2.55 1.72 -6.11
CA ALA A 76 1.63 2.75 -6.59
C ALA A 76 0.96 2.28 -7.89
N ARG A 77 -0.35 2.47 -7.98
CA ARG A 77 -1.12 2.11 -9.18
C ARG A 77 -2.13 3.21 -9.50
N HIS A 78 -2.29 3.48 -10.79
CA HIS A 78 -3.34 4.37 -11.26
C HIS A 78 -4.71 3.69 -11.08
N PRO A 79 -5.79 4.45 -10.74
CA PRO A 79 -7.11 3.84 -10.55
C PRO A 79 -7.59 3.03 -11.74
N ASP A 80 -7.43 3.55 -12.96
CA ASP A 80 -7.86 2.86 -14.17
C ASP A 80 -7.07 1.58 -14.42
N ASP A 81 -5.78 1.61 -14.16
CA ASP A 81 -4.92 0.44 -14.30
C ASP A 81 -5.28 -0.63 -13.27
N THR A 82 -5.61 -0.21 -12.05
CA THR A 82 -6.04 -1.12 -10.99
C THR A 82 -7.33 -1.85 -11.39
N ALA A 83 -8.31 -1.12 -11.89
CA ALA A 83 -9.59 -1.69 -12.32
C ALA A 83 -9.39 -2.68 -13.47
N ARG A 84 -8.59 -2.31 -14.45
CA ARG A 84 -8.30 -3.17 -15.60
C ARG A 84 -7.60 -4.46 -15.17
N ARG A 85 -6.59 -4.35 -14.31
CA ARG A 85 -5.85 -5.51 -13.80
C ARG A 85 -6.74 -6.43 -12.98
N TYR A 86 -7.66 -5.87 -12.21
CA TYR A 86 -8.62 -6.67 -11.47
C TYR A 86 -9.48 -7.50 -12.41
N GLU A 87 -10.00 -6.89 -13.47
CA GLU A 87 -10.82 -7.60 -14.46
C GLU A 87 -10.03 -8.68 -15.20
N GLN A 88 -8.74 -8.46 -15.41
CA GLN A 88 -7.87 -9.41 -16.10
C GLN A 88 -7.39 -10.55 -15.19
N GLY A 89 -7.76 -10.55 -13.90
CA GLY A 89 -7.40 -11.60 -12.98
C GLY A 89 -6.00 -11.48 -12.39
N ASP A 90 -5.43 -10.28 -12.34
CA ASP A 90 -4.11 -10.05 -11.73
C ASP A 90 -4.11 -10.54 -10.28
N PRO A 91 -3.27 -11.52 -9.91
CA PRO A 91 -3.30 -12.10 -8.57
C PRO A 91 -3.01 -11.11 -7.45
N LEU A 92 -2.06 -10.19 -7.66
CA LEU A 92 -1.69 -9.21 -6.64
C LEU A 92 -2.84 -8.24 -6.39
N VAL A 93 -3.44 -7.74 -7.46
CA VAL A 93 -4.56 -6.79 -7.35
C VAL A 93 -5.76 -7.47 -6.69
N HIS A 94 -6.05 -8.73 -7.05
CA HIS A 94 -7.12 -9.50 -6.42
C HIS A 94 -6.85 -9.69 -4.94
N GLU A 95 -5.63 -10.06 -4.56
CA GLU A 95 -5.30 -10.22 -3.15
C GLU A 95 -5.53 -8.93 -2.38
N ALA A 96 -5.05 -7.80 -2.91
CA ALA A 96 -5.18 -6.51 -2.23
C ALA A 96 -6.64 -6.07 -2.11
N LEU A 97 -7.42 -6.16 -3.19
CA LEU A 97 -8.79 -5.68 -3.19
C LEU A 97 -9.75 -6.62 -2.49
N ASP A 98 -9.56 -7.94 -2.63
CA ASP A 98 -10.48 -8.93 -2.07
C ASP A 98 -10.16 -9.28 -0.62
N HIS A 99 -8.89 -9.30 -0.24
CA HIS A 99 -8.44 -9.79 1.07
C HIS A 99 -7.64 -8.76 1.87
N GLY A 100 -7.37 -7.59 1.30
CA GLY A 100 -6.64 -6.54 1.98
C GLY A 100 -7.53 -5.74 2.93
N ARG A 101 -6.88 -4.82 3.63
CA ARG A 101 -7.56 -3.91 4.57
C ARG A 101 -7.36 -2.47 4.07
N VAL A 102 -8.46 -1.78 3.82
CA VAL A 102 -8.41 -0.36 3.43
C VAL A 102 -8.07 0.46 4.66
N LEU A 103 -6.88 1.05 4.69
CA LEU A 103 -6.42 1.87 5.81
C LEU A 103 -6.65 3.35 5.58
N TYR A 104 -6.90 3.74 4.34
CA TYR A 104 -7.29 5.11 3.99
C TYR A 104 -8.14 5.08 2.73
N GLU A 105 -9.21 5.85 2.74
CA GLU A 105 -10.05 6.05 1.58
C GLU A 105 -10.48 7.52 1.54
N ARG A 106 -10.22 8.18 0.39
CA ARG A 106 -10.55 9.58 0.24
C ARG A 106 -12.07 9.74 0.13
N ARG A 107 -12.59 10.72 0.85
CA ARG A 107 -14.01 11.08 0.75
C ARG A 107 -14.23 12.02 -0.43
N HIS A 108 -15.34 11.84 -1.10
CA HIS A 108 -15.77 12.68 -2.21
C HIS A 108 -16.89 13.61 -1.76
#